data_03a4c78b95a828cd8b260721ec077a0b
#
_entry.id   03a4c78b95a828cd8b260721ec077a0b
#
_cell.length_a   1.000
_cell.length_b   1.000
_cell.length_c   1.000
_cell.angle_alpha   90.00
_cell.angle_beta   90.00
_cell.angle_gamma   90.00
#
_symmetry.space_group_name_H-M   'P 1'
#
loop_
_entity.id
_entity.type
_entity.pdbx_description
1 polymer ?
#
loop_
_entity_poly.entity_id
_entity_poly.type
_entity_poly.pdbx_seq_one_letter_code
_entity_poly.pdbx_strand_id
1 'polypeptide(L)'
;MPLSEHPCDESWGYQNTGFFSPTARYGTAEELMKFIDACHKNDIGVIMDFVPVHFAVDHYALSDYDGTALYEYPHQDVGVSEWGSCNFMHSRGEVRSFLQSAANYWLSVYHVDGIRMDAISRIIYWQGEPARGVNNNAVDFIREMNRGLKTMHPTAMLSAEDSTSFEGVTKPVDQDGLGFDYKWDMGWMNDTLDYLRTAPEYRSRDYHKLTFSMMYYYNDDFLLPLSHDEVVHGKATIAQKMYGEYEEKFPQARAFYMYMYAHPGKKLNFMGNEIGQLREWDEKREQDWGILKYPIHDAFHHFMQKLNHLYMTTPALSAKDYENAGFHWLDCHQEERCIYAFERTDGKERIAAVFNFSDEDQKGYELPVEDAKELEVILASDDVTFGGSKKYTKKKVKVTDGKAVLDLSAYSAVYFEI
;
A
#
# COMPACT_ATOMS: atom_id res chain seq x y z
N MET A 1 8.98 -8.63 -1.54
CA MET A 1 10.25 -8.44 -2.26
C MET A 1 10.49 -9.65 -3.14
N PRO A 2 11.26 -9.52 -4.23
CA PRO A 2 11.48 -10.61 -5.17
C PRO A 2 12.16 -11.81 -4.51
N LEU A 3 11.71 -13.01 -4.87
CA LEU A 3 12.33 -14.27 -4.45
C LEU A 3 13.14 -14.93 -5.59
N SER A 4 13.22 -14.28 -6.74
CA SER A 4 14.08 -14.70 -7.86
C SER A 4 15.56 -14.64 -7.49
N GLU A 5 16.39 -15.52 -8.06
CA GLU A 5 17.82 -15.54 -7.74
C GLU A 5 18.50 -14.24 -8.14
N HIS A 6 19.38 -13.75 -7.28
CA HIS A 6 20.07 -12.47 -7.42
C HIS A 6 21.47 -12.53 -6.74
N PRO A 7 22.48 -11.78 -7.26
CA PRO A 7 23.85 -11.87 -6.78
C PRO A 7 24.10 -11.08 -5.50
N CYS A 8 23.38 -9.98 -5.27
CA CYS A 8 23.64 -9.01 -4.20
C CYS A 8 22.49 -8.99 -3.19
N ASP A 9 22.80 -9.26 -1.91
CA ASP A 9 21.81 -9.28 -0.83
C ASP A 9 21.17 -7.88 -0.62
N GLU A 10 21.99 -6.84 -0.73
CA GLU A 10 21.59 -5.46 -0.57
C GLU A 10 20.66 -4.96 -1.68
N SER A 11 20.49 -5.72 -2.77
CA SER A 11 19.49 -5.43 -3.80
C SER A 11 18.07 -5.88 -3.40
N TRP A 12 17.92 -6.61 -2.29
CA TRP A 12 16.66 -7.20 -1.80
C TRP A 12 15.93 -8.06 -2.83
N GLY A 13 16.66 -8.54 -3.84
CA GLY A 13 16.11 -9.29 -4.95
C GLY A 13 15.67 -8.46 -6.16
N TYR A 14 15.81 -7.14 -6.16
CA TYR A 14 15.42 -6.30 -7.31
C TYR A 14 16.43 -6.30 -8.46
N GLN A 15 17.65 -6.79 -8.24
CA GLN A 15 18.65 -7.00 -9.31
C GLN A 15 18.80 -8.49 -9.64
N ASN A 16 17.84 -9.02 -10.38
CA ASN A 16 17.74 -10.44 -10.66
C ASN A 16 18.77 -10.92 -11.68
N THR A 17 19.18 -12.19 -11.52
CA THR A 17 19.92 -12.97 -12.51
C THR A 17 19.18 -14.23 -12.93
N GLY A 18 18.35 -14.79 -12.05
CA GLY A 18 17.62 -16.03 -12.29
C GLY A 18 16.10 -15.88 -12.23
N PHE A 19 15.48 -15.49 -13.34
CA PHE A 19 14.03 -15.20 -13.41
C PHE A 19 13.13 -16.44 -13.22
N PHE A 20 13.64 -17.63 -13.46
CA PHE A 20 12.94 -18.92 -13.32
C PHE A 20 13.45 -19.74 -12.12
N SER A 21 14.17 -19.11 -11.19
CA SER A 21 14.75 -19.81 -10.05
C SER A 21 14.52 -19.01 -8.77
N PRO A 22 13.95 -19.64 -7.71
CA PRO A 22 13.96 -19.01 -6.39
C PRO A 22 15.39 -18.92 -5.87
N THR A 23 15.68 -17.86 -5.14
CA THR A 23 17.01 -17.72 -4.49
C THR A 23 17.22 -18.84 -3.48
N ALA A 24 18.44 -19.37 -3.46
CA ALA A 24 18.85 -20.39 -2.50
C ALA A 24 19.07 -19.86 -1.07
N ARG A 25 19.00 -18.53 -0.86
CA ARG A 25 19.24 -17.87 0.44
C ARG A 25 18.30 -18.30 1.54
N TYR A 26 17.06 -18.60 1.18
CA TYR A 26 15.98 -18.85 2.15
C TYR A 26 15.55 -20.31 2.19
N GLY A 27 16.21 -21.17 1.42
CA GLY A 27 15.90 -22.60 1.35
C GLY A 27 15.83 -23.11 -0.08
N THR A 28 15.28 -24.31 -0.23
CA THR A 28 15.11 -24.98 -1.53
C THR A 28 13.81 -24.58 -2.22
N ALA A 29 13.72 -24.86 -3.53
CA ALA A 29 12.49 -24.69 -4.30
C ALA A 29 11.29 -25.46 -3.69
N GLU A 30 11.54 -26.69 -3.20
CA GLU A 30 10.51 -27.51 -2.53
C GLU A 30 10.03 -26.89 -1.21
N GLU A 31 10.92 -26.27 -0.45
CA GLU A 31 10.56 -25.58 0.80
C GLU A 31 9.73 -24.33 0.53
N LEU A 32 10.03 -23.59 -0.54
CA LEU A 32 9.18 -22.48 -0.99
C LEU A 32 7.77 -22.96 -1.38
N MET A 33 7.67 -24.08 -2.13
CA MET A 33 6.36 -24.66 -2.46
C MET A 33 5.59 -25.10 -1.19
N LYS A 34 6.28 -25.70 -0.21
CA LYS A 34 5.67 -26.06 1.08
C LYS A 34 5.21 -24.83 1.87
N PHE A 35 5.98 -23.75 1.82
CA PHE A 35 5.61 -22.47 2.45
C PHE A 35 4.33 -21.89 1.84
N ILE A 36 4.24 -21.85 0.50
CA ILE A 36 3.05 -21.38 -0.21
C ILE A 36 1.83 -22.26 0.11
N ASP A 37 2.00 -23.60 0.09
CA ASP A 37 0.95 -24.55 0.47
C ASP A 37 0.48 -24.34 1.94
N ALA A 38 1.41 -24.01 2.84
CA ALA A 38 1.07 -23.69 4.23
C ALA A 38 0.30 -22.38 4.36
N CYS A 39 0.64 -21.36 3.55
CA CYS A 39 -0.12 -20.12 3.46
C CYS A 39 -1.56 -20.41 3.01
N HIS A 40 -1.74 -21.15 1.92
CA HIS A 40 -3.05 -21.50 1.37
C HIS A 40 -3.90 -22.29 2.37
N LYS A 41 -3.31 -23.23 3.13
CA LYS A 41 -4.01 -23.95 4.19
C LYS A 41 -4.52 -23.07 5.34
N ASN A 42 -4.00 -21.86 5.44
CA ASN A 42 -4.43 -20.86 6.41
C ASN A 42 -5.17 -19.68 5.77
N ASP A 43 -5.70 -19.86 4.57
CA ASP A 43 -6.44 -18.83 3.80
C ASP A 43 -5.63 -17.56 3.54
N ILE A 44 -4.31 -17.69 3.36
CA ILE A 44 -3.38 -16.60 3.06
C ILE A 44 -2.90 -16.75 1.62
N GLY A 45 -3.23 -15.78 0.76
CA GLY A 45 -2.69 -15.68 -0.59
C GLY A 45 -1.24 -15.20 -0.60
N VAL A 46 -0.47 -15.61 -1.60
CA VAL A 46 0.94 -15.24 -1.77
C VAL A 46 1.12 -14.45 -3.06
N ILE A 47 1.65 -13.24 -2.95
CA ILE A 47 1.93 -12.37 -4.09
C ILE A 47 3.44 -12.32 -4.30
N MET A 48 3.88 -12.66 -5.52
CA MET A 48 5.29 -12.59 -5.92
C MET A 48 5.62 -11.20 -6.44
N ASP A 49 6.70 -10.64 -5.93
CA ASP A 49 7.28 -9.42 -6.48
C ASP A 49 8.12 -9.74 -7.71
N PHE A 50 7.84 -9.11 -8.84
CA PHE A 50 8.43 -9.41 -10.14
C PHE A 50 9.02 -8.15 -10.78
N VAL A 51 10.22 -8.25 -11.32
CA VAL A 51 10.99 -7.12 -11.88
C VAL A 51 11.08 -7.23 -13.40
N PRO A 52 10.09 -6.76 -14.17
CA PRO A 52 10.12 -6.84 -15.63
C PRO A 52 10.89 -5.68 -16.29
N VAL A 53 11.48 -4.80 -15.51
CA VAL A 53 12.13 -3.55 -15.96
C VAL A 53 13.57 -3.76 -16.36
N HIS A 54 14.35 -4.40 -15.48
CA HIS A 54 15.79 -4.50 -15.60
C HIS A 54 16.35 -5.79 -14.97
N PHE A 55 17.63 -6.04 -15.17
CA PHE A 55 18.36 -7.18 -14.60
C PHE A 55 19.79 -6.81 -14.23
N ALA A 56 20.40 -7.59 -13.35
CA ALA A 56 21.75 -7.36 -12.87
C ALA A 56 22.82 -7.48 -13.97
N VAL A 57 23.86 -6.65 -13.88
CA VAL A 57 25.03 -6.71 -14.77
C VAL A 57 26.06 -7.66 -14.17
N ASP A 58 25.99 -8.93 -14.56
CA ASP A 58 26.93 -9.97 -14.13
C ASP A 58 27.38 -10.80 -15.34
N HIS A 59 28.68 -11.14 -15.37
CA HIS A 59 29.31 -11.83 -16.49
C HIS A 59 28.76 -13.24 -16.77
N TYR A 60 28.02 -13.83 -15.84
CA TYR A 60 27.38 -15.15 -15.98
C TYR A 60 25.87 -15.05 -16.20
N ALA A 61 25.32 -13.83 -16.28
CA ALA A 61 23.88 -13.58 -16.38
C ALA A 61 23.45 -13.16 -17.80
N LEU A 62 22.44 -12.27 -17.90
CA LEU A 62 21.81 -11.93 -19.19
C LEU A 62 22.56 -10.82 -19.95
N SER A 63 23.36 -9.99 -19.26
CA SER A 63 24.09 -8.90 -19.89
C SER A 63 25.10 -9.42 -20.90
N ASP A 64 25.06 -8.88 -22.13
CA ASP A 64 25.91 -9.33 -23.24
C ASP A 64 25.92 -10.87 -23.42
N TYR A 65 24.77 -11.52 -23.24
CA TYR A 65 24.62 -12.98 -23.09
C TYR A 65 25.31 -13.81 -24.19
N ASP A 66 25.23 -13.37 -25.44
CA ASP A 66 25.89 -14.01 -26.57
C ASP A 66 27.03 -13.17 -27.17
N GLY A 67 27.51 -12.19 -26.40
CA GLY A 67 28.47 -11.20 -26.84
C GLY A 67 27.84 -9.99 -27.54
N THR A 68 26.53 -9.90 -27.52
CA THR A 68 25.77 -8.75 -28.01
C THR A 68 24.71 -8.34 -27.01
N ALA A 69 24.11 -7.16 -27.17
CA ALA A 69 22.96 -6.70 -26.37
C ALA A 69 21.70 -7.49 -26.76
N LEU A 70 21.58 -8.75 -26.30
CA LEU A 70 20.44 -9.64 -26.63
C LEU A 70 19.18 -9.29 -25.87
N TYR A 71 19.27 -9.08 -24.56
CA TYR A 71 18.13 -8.80 -23.68
C TYR A 71 17.95 -7.30 -23.41
N GLU A 72 19.04 -6.55 -23.39
CA GLU A 72 19.08 -5.13 -23.07
C GLU A 72 19.05 -4.23 -24.31
N TYR A 73 18.77 -2.96 -24.10
CA TYR A 73 18.97 -1.94 -25.12
C TYR A 73 20.46 -1.71 -25.36
N PRO A 74 20.92 -1.63 -26.62
CA PRO A 74 22.35 -1.49 -26.95
C PRO A 74 22.93 -0.10 -26.68
N HIS A 75 22.09 0.90 -26.45
CA HIS A 75 22.50 2.29 -26.20
C HIS A 75 22.44 2.58 -24.71
N GLN A 76 23.53 3.07 -24.11
CA GLN A 76 23.63 3.38 -22.68
C GLN A 76 22.55 4.34 -22.18
N ASP A 77 22.14 5.31 -23.01
CA ASP A 77 21.13 6.30 -22.65
C ASP A 77 19.78 5.69 -22.23
N VAL A 78 19.43 4.53 -22.76
CA VAL A 78 18.20 3.80 -22.45
C VAL A 78 18.44 2.40 -21.90
N GLY A 79 19.65 1.87 -22.07
CA GLY A 79 20.04 0.50 -21.72
C GLY A 79 20.53 0.35 -20.29
N VAL A 80 20.96 1.44 -19.64
CA VAL A 80 21.45 1.41 -18.24
C VAL A 80 20.45 2.13 -17.35
N SER A 81 20.05 1.48 -16.28
CA SER A 81 19.17 2.08 -15.26
C SER A 81 19.97 3.00 -14.32
N GLU A 82 19.27 3.83 -13.55
CA GLU A 82 19.90 4.65 -12.50
C GLU A 82 20.55 3.81 -11.39
N TRP A 83 20.15 2.55 -11.25
CA TRP A 83 20.72 1.58 -10.30
C TRP A 83 21.91 0.80 -10.86
N GLY A 84 22.39 1.14 -12.08
CA GLY A 84 23.52 0.47 -12.72
C GLY A 84 23.20 -0.91 -13.31
N SER A 85 21.94 -1.28 -13.42
CA SER A 85 21.44 -2.52 -14.04
C SER A 85 21.10 -2.31 -15.52
N CYS A 86 20.92 -3.40 -16.30
CA CYS A 86 20.51 -3.35 -17.68
C CYS A 86 19.00 -3.30 -17.84
N ASN A 87 18.47 -2.34 -18.61
CA ASN A 87 17.05 -2.28 -18.96
C ASN A 87 16.70 -3.26 -20.07
N PHE A 88 15.62 -4.04 -19.89
CA PHE A 88 15.13 -4.95 -20.91
C PHE A 88 14.65 -4.22 -22.18
N MET A 89 15.00 -4.76 -23.34
CA MET A 89 14.53 -4.25 -24.64
C MET A 89 13.17 -4.84 -24.99
N HIS A 90 12.09 -4.28 -24.45
CA HIS A 90 10.71 -4.76 -24.57
C HIS A 90 10.16 -4.79 -26.01
N SER A 91 10.87 -4.23 -26.99
CA SER A 91 10.49 -4.33 -28.40
C SER A 91 10.88 -5.67 -29.05
N ARG A 92 11.73 -6.49 -28.39
CA ARG A 92 12.16 -7.80 -28.91
C ARG A 92 11.19 -8.90 -28.49
N GLY A 93 10.78 -9.74 -29.46
CA GLY A 93 9.89 -10.87 -29.22
C GLY A 93 10.47 -11.89 -28.22
N GLU A 94 11.78 -12.12 -28.26
CA GLU A 94 12.51 -13.03 -27.37
C GLU A 94 12.44 -12.52 -25.91
N VAL A 95 12.64 -11.23 -25.70
CA VAL A 95 12.55 -10.60 -24.38
C VAL A 95 11.12 -10.65 -23.84
N ARG A 96 10.13 -10.33 -24.67
CA ARG A 96 8.71 -10.44 -24.31
C ARG A 96 8.35 -11.87 -23.92
N SER A 97 8.75 -12.87 -24.75
CA SER A 97 8.51 -14.29 -24.47
C SER A 97 9.19 -14.73 -23.17
N PHE A 98 10.43 -14.30 -22.94
CA PHE A 98 11.19 -14.61 -21.72
C PHE A 98 10.45 -14.10 -20.47
N LEU A 99 10.09 -12.81 -20.43
CA LEU A 99 9.44 -12.19 -19.28
C LEU A 99 8.03 -12.74 -19.01
N GLN A 100 7.23 -12.93 -20.07
CA GLN A 100 5.90 -13.56 -19.95
C GLN A 100 6.00 -14.99 -19.42
N SER A 101 6.98 -15.76 -19.91
CA SER A 101 7.20 -17.14 -19.46
C SER A 101 7.66 -17.17 -18.01
N ALA A 102 8.51 -16.22 -17.59
CA ALA A 102 8.97 -16.13 -16.21
C ALA A 102 7.79 -15.80 -15.25
N ALA A 103 6.96 -14.81 -15.59
CA ALA A 103 5.78 -14.50 -14.80
C ALA A 103 4.79 -15.69 -14.71
N ASN A 104 4.53 -16.32 -15.86
CA ASN A 104 3.69 -17.54 -15.92
C ASN A 104 4.28 -18.70 -15.09
N TYR A 105 5.61 -18.85 -15.08
CA TYR A 105 6.28 -19.90 -14.29
C TYR A 105 5.97 -19.79 -12.80
N TRP A 106 6.04 -18.60 -12.22
CA TRP A 106 5.72 -18.38 -10.82
C TRP A 106 4.26 -18.69 -10.49
N LEU A 107 3.33 -18.32 -11.35
CA LEU A 107 1.90 -18.63 -11.19
C LEU A 107 1.61 -20.14 -11.38
N SER A 108 2.23 -20.78 -12.39
CA SER A 108 1.90 -22.16 -12.75
C SER A 108 2.61 -23.22 -11.90
N VAL A 109 3.87 -22.95 -11.50
CA VAL A 109 4.73 -23.94 -10.82
C VAL A 109 4.72 -23.75 -9.31
N TYR A 110 4.80 -22.49 -8.85
CA TYR A 110 4.77 -22.18 -7.41
C TYR A 110 3.36 -21.87 -6.89
N HIS A 111 2.40 -21.69 -7.79
CA HIS A 111 1.00 -21.39 -7.43
C HIS A 111 0.87 -20.12 -6.59
N VAL A 112 1.67 -19.09 -6.88
CA VAL A 112 1.44 -17.77 -6.27
C VAL A 112 0.10 -17.22 -6.75
N ASP A 113 -0.59 -16.47 -5.90
CA ASP A 113 -1.94 -15.95 -6.14
C ASP A 113 -1.95 -14.63 -6.92
N GLY A 114 -0.77 -14.03 -7.07
CA GLY A 114 -0.64 -12.79 -7.80
C GLY A 114 0.80 -12.36 -7.98
N ILE A 115 0.95 -11.30 -8.77
CA ILE A 115 2.23 -10.68 -9.11
C ILE A 115 2.13 -9.18 -8.88
N ARG A 116 3.05 -8.63 -8.11
CA ARG A 116 3.31 -7.20 -8.07
C ARG A 116 4.47 -6.91 -9.03
N MET A 117 4.26 -6.02 -9.97
CA MET A 117 5.28 -5.60 -10.92
C MET A 117 5.95 -4.31 -10.45
N ASP A 118 7.25 -4.42 -10.23
CA ASP A 118 8.13 -3.37 -9.75
C ASP A 118 8.34 -2.29 -10.80
N ALA A 119 8.39 -1.02 -10.36
CA ALA A 119 8.82 0.15 -11.12
C ALA A 119 8.22 0.28 -12.53
N ILE A 120 6.90 0.04 -12.68
CA ILE A 120 6.21 0.08 -14.00
C ILE A 120 6.36 1.44 -14.69
N SER A 121 6.51 2.53 -13.93
CA SER A 121 6.85 3.85 -14.48
C SER A 121 8.06 3.82 -15.43
N ARG A 122 9.06 2.97 -15.12
CA ARG A 122 10.30 2.81 -15.92
C ARG A 122 10.08 2.06 -17.22
N ILE A 123 8.99 1.31 -17.32
CA ILE A 123 8.57 0.64 -18.56
C ILE A 123 7.70 1.60 -19.38
N ILE A 124 6.76 2.30 -18.75
CA ILE A 124 5.81 3.20 -19.40
C ILE A 124 6.55 4.36 -20.08
N TYR A 125 7.46 5.01 -19.37
CA TYR A 125 8.22 6.16 -19.87
C TYR A 125 9.70 5.80 -20.03
N TRP A 126 10.34 6.39 -21.03
CA TRP A 126 11.78 6.23 -21.20
C TRP A 126 12.51 6.68 -19.95
N GLN A 127 13.24 5.77 -19.30
CA GLN A 127 13.94 5.97 -18.01
C GLN A 127 12.99 6.42 -16.87
N GLY A 128 11.70 6.16 -16.96
CA GLY A 128 10.69 6.56 -15.97
C GLY A 128 10.36 8.05 -15.97
N GLU A 129 10.84 8.80 -16.96
CA GLU A 129 10.66 10.24 -17.05
C GLU A 129 9.57 10.59 -18.05
N PRO A 130 8.40 11.13 -17.63
CA PRO A 130 7.33 11.53 -18.55
C PRO A 130 7.79 12.52 -19.63
N ALA A 131 8.75 13.40 -19.33
CA ALA A 131 9.30 14.36 -20.28
C ALA A 131 10.06 13.69 -21.45
N ARG A 132 10.53 12.46 -21.30
CA ARG A 132 11.19 11.67 -22.35
C ARG A 132 10.21 10.94 -23.27
N GLY A 133 8.92 10.99 -22.93
CA GLY A 133 7.84 10.38 -23.70
C GLY A 133 7.61 8.90 -23.37
N VAL A 134 6.48 8.39 -23.87
CA VAL A 134 6.02 7.02 -23.64
C VAL A 134 6.81 6.03 -24.50
N ASN A 135 7.24 4.92 -23.91
CA ASN A 135 7.81 3.78 -24.62
C ASN A 135 6.68 2.85 -25.08
N ASN A 136 6.11 3.15 -26.24
CA ASN A 136 4.95 2.42 -26.77
C ASN A 136 5.18 0.91 -26.90
N ASN A 137 6.40 0.48 -27.27
CA ASN A 137 6.72 -0.95 -27.35
C ASN A 137 6.65 -1.66 -26.01
N ALA A 138 7.05 -0.97 -24.95
CA ALA A 138 7.01 -1.50 -23.59
C ALA A 138 5.59 -1.48 -23.01
N VAL A 139 4.80 -0.44 -23.33
CA VAL A 139 3.37 -0.39 -23.01
C VAL A 139 2.62 -1.54 -23.69
N ASP A 140 2.87 -1.80 -24.96
CA ASP A 140 2.28 -2.92 -25.68
C ASP A 140 2.69 -4.28 -25.07
N PHE A 141 3.95 -4.40 -24.64
CA PHE A 141 4.43 -5.59 -23.91
C PHE A 141 3.64 -5.81 -22.61
N ILE A 142 3.44 -4.77 -21.79
CA ILE A 142 2.65 -4.89 -20.54
C ILE A 142 1.24 -5.37 -20.84
N ARG A 143 0.58 -4.78 -21.84
CA ARG A 143 -0.78 -5.17 -22.26
C ARG A 143 -0.85 -6.63 -22.70
N GLU A 144 0.10 -7.08 -23.52
CA GLU A 144 0.18 -8.47 -23.97
C GLU A 144 0.42 -9.43 -22.80
N MET A 145 1.35 -9.10 -21.91
CA MET A 145 1.67 -9.91 -20.75
C MET A 145 0.47 -10.04 -19.81
N ASN A 146 -0.16 -8.94 -19.43
CA ASN A 146 -1.29 -8.93 -18.51
C ASN A 146 -2.50 -9.68 -19.11
N ARG A 147 -2.80 -9.45 -20.40
CA ARG A 147 -3.84 -10.22 -21.11
C ARG A 147 -3.54 -11.72 -21.11
N GLY A 148 -2.29 -12.11 -21.39
CA GLY A 148 -1.86 -13.51 -21.40
C GLY A 148 -1.98 -14.15 -20.01
N LEU A 149 -1.47 -13.48 -18.99
CA LEU A 149 -1.55 -13.95 -17.59
C LEU A 149 -3.00 -14.09 -17.12
N LYS A 150 -3.85 -13.10 -17.36
CA LYS A 150 -5.29 -13.17 -17.00
C LYS A 150 -6.06 -14.22 -17.77
N THR A 151 -5.64 -14.53 -19.00
CA THR A 151 -6.25 -15.63 -19.81
C THR A 151 -5.89 -17.00 -19.22
N MET A 152 -4.64 -17.20 -18.82
CA MET A 152 -4.17 -18.47 -18.26
C MET A 152 -4.52 -18.63 -16.77
N HIS A 153 -4.53 -17.53 -16.03
CA HIS A 153 -4.75 -17.46 -14.57
C HIS A 153 -5.79 -16.37 -14.25
N PRO A 154 -7.10 -16.61 -14.51
CA PRO A 154 -8.14 -15.58 -14.37
C PRO A 154 -8.27 -14.99 -12.97
N THR A 155 -7.89 -15.73 -11.93
CA THR A 155 -7.97 -15.32 -10.53
C THR A 155 -6.69 -14.67 -10.00
N ALA A 156 -5.59 -14.71 -10.77
CA ALA A 156 -4.34 -14.12 -10.33
C ALA A 156 -4.45 -12.59 -10.23
N MET A 157 -4.01 -12.04 -9.11
CA MET A 157 -3.95 -10.60 -8.87
C MET A 157 -2.71 -10.01 -9.55
N LEU A 158 -2.88 -8.96 -10.34
CA LEU A 158 -1.80 -8.19 -10.95
C LEU A 158 -1.78 -6.77 -10.36
N SER A 159 -0.70 -6.41 -9.72
CA SER A 159 -0.53 -5.10 -9.10
C SER A 159 0.65 -4.34 -9.70
N ALA A 160 0.46 -3.06 -10.00
CA ALA A 160 1.50 -2.19 -10.53
C ALA A 160 2.04 -1.25 -9.46
N GLU A 161 3.36 -1.17 -9.34
CA GLU A 161 3.99 -0.01 -8.72
C GLU A 161 4.26 1.03 -9.79
N ASP A 162 3.47 2.09 -9.80
CA ASP A 162 3.63 3.21 -10.70
C ASP A 162 3.42 4.54 -9.96
N SER A 163 4.43 5.39 -10.00
CA SER A 163 4.43 6.71 -9.35
C SER A 163 3.99 7.84 -10.30
N THR A 164 3.57 7.51 -11.53
CA THR A 164 3.23 8.51 -12.54
C THR A 164 1.72 8.74 -12.66
N SER A 165 1.36 9.80 -13.36
CA SER A 165 -0.02 10.09 -13.74
C SER A 165 -0.47 9.41 -15.04
N PHE A 166 0.17 8.30 -15.43
CA PHE A 166 -0.28 7.52 -16.59
C PHE A 166 -1.70 7.01 -16.35
N GLU A 167 -2.60 7.31 -17.29
CA GLU A 167 -4.01 7.00 -17.14
C GLU A 167 -4.34 5.56 -17.53
N GLY A 168 -5.22 4.91 -16.77
CA GLY A 168 -5.78 3.61 -17.11
C GLY A 168 -4.83 2.44 -16.85
N VAL A 169 -3.97 2.53 -15.85
CA VAL A 169 -3.13 1.41 -15.41
C VAL A 169 -4.00 0.20 -15.06
N THR A 170 -5.13 0.43 -14.40
CA THR A 170 -6.05 -0.64 -13.97
C THR A 170 -7.23 -0.87 -14.93
N LYS A 171 -7.39 -0.04 -15.97
CA LYS A 171 -8.43 -0.29 -16.99
C LYS A 171 -8.14 -1.58 -17.75
N PRO A 172 -9.19 -2.32 -18.16
CA PRO A 172 -9.04 -3.49 -19.03
C PRO A 172 -8.29 -3.19 -20.32
N VAL A 173 -7.53 -4.18 -20.80
CA VAL A 173 -6.70 -4.01 -22.03
C VAL A 173 -7.53 -3.75 -23.27
N ASP A 174 -8.77 -4.25 -23.34
CA ASP A 174 -9.72 -3.99 -24.42
C ASP A 174 -10.36 -2.59 -24.38
N GLN A 175 -10.08 -1.84 -23.32
CA GLN A 175 -10.45 -0.42 -23.14
C GLN A 175 -9.22 0.49 -23.12
N ASP A 176 -8.16 0.09 -23.83
CA ASP A 176 -6.87 0.80 -23.91
C ASP A 176 -6.10 0.93 -22.60
N GLY A 177 -6.49 0.20 -21.54
CA GLY A 177 -5.78 0.13 -20.28
C GLY A 177 -4.57 -0.80 -20.29
N LEU A 178 -3.83 -0.87 -19.18
CA LEU A 178 -2.71 -1.79 -19.01
C LEU A 178 -3.14 -3.17 -18.47
N GLY A 179 -4.34 -3.28 -17.88
CA GLY A 179 -4.92 -4.55 -17.41
C GLY A 179 -4.39 -5.04 -16.06
N PHE A 180 -3.89 -4.16 -15.23
CA PHE A 180 -3.64 -4.48 -13.81
C PHE A 180 -4.95 -4.48 -13.02
N ASP A 181 -4.98 -5.23 -11.91
CA ASP A 181 -6.10 -5.18 -10.98
C ASP A 181 -5.95 -4.00 -10.01
N TYR A 182 -4.70 -3.66 -9.62
CA TYR A 182 -4.42 -2.58 -8.68
C TYR A 182 -3.19 -1.77 -9.09
N LYS A 183 -3.23 -0.49 -8.72
CA LYS A 183 -2.10 0.45 -8.77
C LYS A 183 -1.76 0.94 -7.37
N TRP A 184 -0.49 1.02 -7.00
CA TRP A 184 -0.07 1.64 -5.74
C TRP A 184 -0.33 3.14 -5.77
N ASP A 185 -1.04 3.66 -4.76
CA ASP A 185 -1.27 5.10 -4.60
C ASP A 185 -0.09 5.77 -3.89
N MET A 186 0.97 6.02 -4.66
CA MET A 186 2.16 6.71 -4.16
C MET A 186 1.86 8.18 -3.80
N GLY A 187 0.87 8.80 -4.45
CA GLY A 187 0.41 10.16 -4.13
C GLY A 187 -0.19 10.23 -2.74
N TRP A 188 -1.18 9.38 -2.44
CA TRP A 188 -1.77 9.26 -1.11
C TRP A 188 -0.70 8.99 -0.04
N MET A 189 0.21 8.08 -0.31
CA MET A 189 1.27 7.71 0.63
C MET A 189 2.17 8.91 0.96
N ASN A 190 2.67 9.61 -0.06
CA ASN A 190 3.56 10.76 0.14
C ASN A 190 2.85 11.90 0.88
N ASP A 191 1.66 12.30 0.43
CA ASP A 191 0.90 13.40 1.02
C ASP A 191 0.52 13.12 2.47
N THR A 192 0.08 11.89 2.75
CA THR A 192 -0.34 11.48 4.10
C THR A 192 0.86 11.44 5.06
N LEU A 193 1.98 10.83 4.66
CA LEU A 193 3.17 10.75 5.52
C LEU A 193 3.81 12.12 5.73
N ASP A 194 3.77 13.00 4.74
CA ASP A 194 4.27 14.36 4.86
C ASP A 194 3.40 15.20 5.83
N TYR A 195 2.07 15.06 5.73
CA TYR A 195 1.15 15.67 6.69
C TYR A 195 1.44 15.25 8.14
N LEU A 196 1.67 13.95 8.37
CA LEU A 196 1.89 13.43 9.73
C LEU A 196 3.24 13.83 10.33
N ARG A 197 4.24 14.11 9.49
CA ARG A 197 5.53 14.69 9.93
C ARG A 197 5.43 16.16 10.30
N THR A 198 4.43 16.85 9.77
CA THR A 198 4.22 18.28 10.02
C THR A 198 3.86 18.52 11.49
N ALA A 199 4.52 19.50 12.11
CA ALA A 199 4.20 19.92 13.47
C ALA A 199 2.74 20.38 13.57
N PRO A 200 2.02 20.05 14.67
CA PRO A 200 0.58 20.28 14.79
C PRO A 200 0.13 21.70 14.47
N GLU A 201 0.89 22.70 14.91
CA GLU A 201 0.62 24.13 14.67
C GLU A 201 0.64 24.52 13.18
N TYR A 202 1.17 23.66 12.30
CA TYR A 202 1.21 23.89 10.85
C TYR A 202 0.25 23.00 10.06
N ARG A 203 -0.39 22.01 10.69
CA ARG A 203 -1.27 21.04 10.01
C ARG A 203 -2.49 21.67 9.35
N SER A 204 -3.00 22.77 9.90
CA SER A 204 -4.11 23.52 9.29
C SER A 204 -3.79 23.99 7.86
N ARG A 205 -2.54 24.36 7.59
CA ARG A 205 -2.08 24.78 6.24
C ARG A 205 -1.97 23.60 5.27
N ASP A 206 -1.66 22.43 5.81
CA ASP A 206 -1.45 21.20 5.04
C ASP A 206 -2.71 20.28 5.05
N TYR A 207 -3.83 20.80 5.56
CA TYR A 207 -5.09 20.07 5.75
C TYR A 207 -5.49 19.25 4.52
N HIS A 208 -5.42 19.85 3.34
CA HIS A 208 -5.87 19.20 2.11
C HIS A 208 -4.95 18.10 1.58
N LYS A 209 -3.77 17.88 2.15
CA LYS A 209 -2.96 16.69 1.85
C LYS A 209 -3.72 15.38 2.13
N LEU A 210 -4.55 15.35 3.19
CA LEU A 210 -5.35 14.17 3.50
C LEU A 210 -6.64 14.04 2.66
N THR A 211 -7.09 15.10 2.00
CA THR A 211 -8.30 15.06 1.17
C THR A 211 -8.01 14.97 -0.32
N PHE A 212 -6.78 15.31 -0.73
CA PHE A 212 -6.41 15.47 -2.15
C PHE A 212 -6.51 14.17 -2.94
N SER A 213 -6.16 13.02 -2.36
CA SER A 213 -6.24 11.72 -3.02
C SER A 213 -7.63 11.44 -3.60
N MET A 214 -8.69 11.89 -2.94
CA MET A 214 -10.07 11.68 -3.40
C MET A 214 -10.41 12.46 -4.70
N MET A 215 -9.57 13.42 -5.12
CA MET A 215 -9.75 14.13 -6.38
C MET A 215 -9.43 13.27 -7.61
N TYR A 216 -8.57 12.27 -7.45
CA TYR A 216 -8.14 11.37 -8.53
C TYR A 216 -8.42 9.89 -8.23
N TYR A 217 -8.88 9.56 -7.04
CA TYR A 217 -8.99 8.19 -6.53
C TYR A 217 -9.72 7.23 -7.47
N TYR A 218 -10.75 7.68 -8.15
CA TYR A 218 -11.55 6.84 -9.05
C TYR A 218 -11.00 6.78 -10.49
N ASN A 219 -9.79 7.26 -10.76
CA ASN A 219 -9.14 7.13 -12.08
C ASN A 219 -8.53 5.74 -12.30
N ASP A 220 -8.11 5.08 -11.21
CA ASP A 220 -7.57 3.72 -11.17
C ASP A 220 -8.05 2.99 -9.90
N ASP A 221 -7.94 1.66 -9.85
CA ASP A 221 -8.20 0.87 -8.66
C ASP A 221 -6.97 0.88 -7.76
N PHE A 222 -6.94 1.79 -6.79
CA PHE A 222 -5.76 2.04 -5.97
C PHE A 222 -5.63 1.10 -4.78
N LEU A 223 -4.36 0.79 -4.44
CA LEU A 223 -3.92 0.13 -3.23
C LEU A 223 -3.05 1.13 -2.45
N LEU A 224 -3.34 1.30 -1.15
CA LEU A 224 -2.64 2.25 -0.28
C LEU A 224 -1.35 1.62 0.28
N PRO A 225 -0.15 2.04 -0.18
CA PRO A 225 1.09 1.37 0.19
C PRO A 225 1.78 2.02 1.40
N LEU A 226 2.06 1.23 2.42
CA LEU A 226 3.12 1.47 3.39
C LEU A 226 4.14 0.35 3.20
N SER A 227 4.97 0.45 2.17
CA SER A 227 5.88 -0.59 1.72
C SER A 227 7.20 -0.59 2.49
N HIS A 228 8.10 -1.52 2.12
CA HIS A 228 9.47 -1.57 2.61
C HIS A 228 10.24 -0.28 2.33
N ASP A 229 10.02 0.35 1.18
CA ASP A 229 10.71 1.57 0.77
C ASP A 229 10.50 2.74 1.74
N GLU A 230 9.39 2.72 2.48
CA GLU A 230 9.06 3.79 3.42
C GLU A 230 9.78 3.66 4.77
N VAL A 231 10.41 2.53 5.04
CA VAL A 231 11.00 2.20 6.36
C VAL A 231 12.48 1.84 6.31
N VAL A 232 13.20 2.36 5.31
CA VAL A 232 14.62 2.10 5.05
C VAL A 232 15.38 3.37 4.68
N HIS A 233 16.70 3.28 4.60
CA HIS A 233 17.61 4.31 4.08
C HIS A 233 17.50 5.69 4.75
N GLY A 234 17.28 5.72 6.06
CA GLY A 234 17.17 6.96 6.83
C GLY A 234 15.83 7.67 6.69
N LYS A 235 14.81 7.01 6.13
CA LYS A 235 13.45 7.55 6.00
C LYS A 235 12.65 7.49 7.31
N ALA A 236 13.16 6.79 8.34
CA ALA A 236 12.49 6.44 9.60
C ALA A 236 11.31 5.44 9.43
N THR A 237 10.94 4.74 10.50
CA THR A 237 9.77 3.84 10.49
C THR A 237 8.46 4.62 10.48
N ILE A 238 7.34 3.97 10.18
CA ILE A 238 6.03 4.64 10.18
C ILE A 238 5.72 5.27 11.54
N ALA A 239 5.97 4.56 12.64
CA ALA A 239 5.79 5.11 14.00
C ALA A 239 6.71 6.30 14.26
N GLN A 240 7.97 6.27 13.80
CA GLN A 240 8.91 7.38 13.98
C GLN A 240 8.57 8.61 13.15
N LYS A 241 7.86 8.46 12.03
CA LYS A 241 7.40 9.58 11.20
C LYS A 241 6.34 10.45 11.88
N MET A 242 5.64 9.91 12.90
CA MET A 242 4.72 10.70 13.70
C MET A 242 5.47 11.80 14.43
N TYR A 243 4.88 12.99 14.52
CA TYR A 243 5.50 14.15 15.19
C TYR A 243 5.58 13.92 16.70
N GLY A 244 6.57 14.60 17.36
CA GLY A 244 6.70 14.62 18.81
C GLY A 244 7.56 13.51 19.40
N GLU A 245 7.52 13.43 20.74
CA GLU A 245 8.28 12.46 21.52
C GLU A 245 7.67 11.05 21.46
N TYR A 246 8.36 10.08 22.04
CA TYR A 246 8.03 8.67 21.92
C TYR A 246 6.56 8.33 22.24
N GLU A 247 6.07 8.82 23.37
CA GLU A 247 4.69 8.54 23.82
C GLU A 247 3.63 9.23 22.96
N GLU A 248 3.95 10.37 22.36
CA GLU A 248 3.04 11.16 21.52
C GLU A 248 2.84 10.54 20.14
N LYS A 249 3.76 9.69 19.69
CA LYS A 249 3.69 9.04 18.37
C LYS A 249 2.58 8.01 18.26
N PHE A 250 2.30 7.26 19.33
CA PHE A 250 1.35 6.16 19.29
C PHE A 250 -0.12 6.59 19.15
N PRO A 251 -0.62 7.64 19.82
CA PRO A 251 -1.94 8.19 19.53
C PRO A 251 -2.09 8.59 18.06
N GLN A 252 -1.11 9.29 17.48
CA GLN A 252 -1.11 9.69 16.08
C GLN A 252 -1.07 8.47 15.16
N ALA A 253 -0.23 7.48 15.44
CA ALA A 253 -0.17 6.25 14.67
C ALA A 253 -1.51 5.49 14.68
N ARG A 254 -2.18 5.38 15.83
CA ARG A 254 -3.52 4.75 15.90
C ARG A 254 -4.55 5.52 15.07
N ALA A 255 -4.60 6.84 15.19
CA ALA A 255 -5.51 7.68 14.40
C ALA A 255 -5.20 7.56 12.90
N PHE A 256 -3.93 7.55 12.51
CA PHE A 256 -3.48 7.36 11.13
C PHE A 256 -3.90 6.01 10.56
N TYR A 257 -3.67 4.90 11.29
CA TYR A 257 -4.09 3.58 10.78
C TYR A 257 -5.61 3.48 10.66
N MET A 258 -6.39 4.08 11.56
CA MET A 258 -7.83 4.18 11.34
C MET A 258 -8.14 4.99 10.07
N TYR A 259 -7.47 6.12 9.83
CA TYR A 259 -7.65 6.88 8.58
C TYR A 259 -7.34 6.01 7.35
N MET A 260 -6.18 5.35 7.32
CA MET A 260 -5.79 4.46 6.23
C MET A 260 -6.84 3.35 5.98
N TYR A 261 -7.33 2.71 7.06
CA TYR A 261 -8.26 1.58 6.94
C TYR A 261 -9.68 2.01 6.55
N ALA A 262 -10.09 3.22 6.91
CA ALA A 262 -11.37 3.77 6.46
C ALA A 262 -11.30 4.41 5.06
N HIS A 263 -10.15 4.93 4.64
CA HIS A 263 -9.97 5.46 3.28
C HIS A 263 -10.26 4.34 2.25
N PRO A 264 -10.92 4.62 1.11
CA PRO A 264 -11.11 3.61 0.07
C PRO A 264 -9.77 3.03 -0.42
N GLY A 265 -9.79 1.81 -0.94
CA GLY A 265 -8.62 1.10 -1.47
C GLY A 265 -8.11 -0.02 -0.58
N LYS A 266 -7.45 -1.00 -1.18
CA LYS A 266 -6.83 -2.12 -0.46
C LYS A 266 -5.60 -1.63 0.31
N LYS A 267 -5.23 -2.36 1.37
CA LYS A 267 -4.17 -1.92 2.29
C LYS A 267 -2.92 -2.75 2.12
N LEU A 268 -1.78 -2.10 1.97
CA LEU A 268 -0.46 -2.71 2.06
C LEU A 268 0.24 -2.17 3.31
N ASN A 269 0.55 -3.02 4.25
CA ASN A 269 1.28 -2.65 5.47
C ASN A 269 2.49 -3.54 5.63
N PHE A 270 3.69 -2.98 5.56
CA PHE A 270 4.93 -3.74 5.64
C PHE A 270 5.16 -4.28 7.05
N MET A 271 5.76 -5.47 7.15
CA MET A 271 6.06 -6.15 8.41
C MET A 271 6.86 -5.26 9.38
N GLY A 272 6.49 -5.30 10.66
CA GLY A 272 7.06 -4.47 11.72
C GLY A 272 6.28 -3.18 11.99
N ASN A 273 5.52 -2.68 11.02
CA ASN A 273 4.67 -1.52 11.22
C ASN A 273 3.58 -1.80 12.26
N GLU A 274 3.02 -3.04 12.26
CA GLU A 274 1.94 -3.46 13.17
C GLU A 274 2.36 -3.56 14.65
N ILE A 275 3.65 -3.62 14.92
CA ILE A 275 4.20 -3.61 16.29
C ILE A 275 4.79 -2.24 16.67
N GLY A 276 4.68 -1.24 15.79
CA GLY A 276 5.26 0.08 15.97
C GLY A 276 6.78 0.04 16.04
N GLN A 277 7.43 -0.78 15.20
CA GLN A 277 8.88 -0.95 15.18
C GLN A 277 9.58 0.41 15.05
N LEU A 278 10.65 0.62 15.84
CA LEU A 278 11.43 1.86 15.84
C LEU A 278 12.72 1.75 15.02
N ARG A 279 13.23 0.55 14.83
CA ARG A 279 14.37 0.32 13.95
C ARG A 279 13.88 0.18 12.50
N GLU A 280 14.53 0.88 11.57
CA GLU A 280 14.30 0.65 10.15
C GLU A 280 14.51 -0.83 9.79
N TRP A 281 13.82 -1.27 8.77
CA TRP A 281 13.98 -2.63 8.27
C TRP A 281 15.41 -2.85 7.77
N ASP A 282 15.94 -4.03 8.02
CA ASP A 282 17.31 -4.45 7.68
C ASP A 282 17.24 -5.94 7.32
N GLU A 283 17.60 -6.30 6.09
CA GLU A 283 17.56 -7.67 5.56
C GLU A 283 18.45 -8.65 6.32
N LYS A 284 19.41 -8.14 7.08
CA LYS A 284 20.37 -8.92 7.89
C LYS A 284 19.89 -9.20 9.32
N ARG A 285 18.66 -8.73 9.67
CA ARG A 285 18.14 -8.79 11.04
C ARG A 285 16.73 -9.29 11.08
N GLU A 286 16.45 -10.07 12.12
CA GLU A 286 15.08 -10.43 12.49
C GLU A 286 14.28 -9.20 12.90
N GLN A 287 12.95 -9.25 12.72
CA GLN A 287 12.02 -8.24 13.22
C GLN A 287 12.11 -8.11 14.74
N ASP A 288 11.94 -6.90 15.26
CA ASP A 288 12.10 -6.59 16.69
C ASP A 288 10.91 -7.07 17.55
N TRP A 289 10.53 -8.36 17.44
CA TRP A 289 9.43 -8.94 18.24
C TRP A 289 9.58 -8.69 19.73
N GLY A 290 10.81 -8.58 20.24
CA GLY A 290 11.10 -8.25 21.63
C GLY A 290 10.60 -6.89 22.09
N ILE A 291 10.20 -5.99 21.19
CA ILE A 291 9.64 -4.68 21.52
C ILE A 291 8.26 -4.80 22.18
N LEU A 292 7.53 -5.88 21.92
CA LEU A 292 6.21 -6.16 22.50
C LEU A 292 6.23 -6.34 24.04
N LYS A 293 7.41 -6.49 24.67
CA LYS A 293 7.53 -6.44 26.14
C LYS A 293 7.21 -5.06 26.73
N TYR A 294 7.22 -4.00 25.93
CA TYR A 294 6.89 -2.65 26.36
C TYR A 294 5.38 -2.39 26.19
N PRO A 295 4.68 -1.95 27.26
CA PRO A 295 3.22 -1.83 27.25
C PRO A 295 2.63 -1.01 26.10
N ILE A 296 3.32 0.04 25.66
CA ILE A 296 2.85 0.91 24.58
C ILE A 296 2.84 0.20 23.22
N HIS A 297 3.86 -0.62 22.94
CA HIS A 297 3.93 -1.44 21.72
C HIS A 297 2.96 -2.60 21.76
N ASP A 298 2.82 -3.26 22.90
CA ASP A 298 1.84 -4.33 23.09
C ASP A 298 0.40 -3.81 22.90
N ALA A 299 0.06 -2.69 23.50
CA ALA A 299 -1.23 -2.05 23.33
C ALA A 299 -1.48 -1.62 21.88
N PHE A 300 -0.45 -1.10 21.19
CA PHE A 300 -0.53 -0.76 19.78
C PHE A 300 -0.74 -1.99 18.90
N HIS A 301 -0.05 -3.09 19.15
CA HIS A 301 -0.23 -4.34 18.44
C HIS A 301 -1.65 -4.91 18.62
N HIS A 302 -2.18 -4.89 19.84
CA HIS A 302 -3.58 -5.27 20.10
C HIS A 302 -4.58 -4.37 19.37
N PHE A 303 -4.28 -3.07 19.29
CA PHE A 303 -5.07 -2.14 18.47
C PHE A 303 -5.05 -2.55 16.99
N MET A 304 -3.87 -2.83 16.42
CA MET A 304 -3.75 -3.24 15.01
C MET A 304 -4.47 -4.57 14.74
N GLN A 305 -4.40 -5.54 15.65
CA GLN A 305 -5.18 -6.78 15.55
C GLN A 305 -6.69 -6.49 15.51
N LYS A 306 -7.18 -5.60 16.40
CA LYS A 306 -8.59 -5.23 16.43
C LYS A 306 -9.03 -4.50 15.16
N LEU A 307 -8.20 -3.59 14.67
CA LEU A 307 -8.46 -2.84 13.44
C LEU A 307 -8.50 -3.76 12.21
N ASN A 308 -7.53 -4.68 12.08
CA ASN A 308 -7.51 -5.70 11.03
C ASN A 308 -8.76 -6.57 11.07
N HIS A 309 -9.13 -7.07 12.25
CA HIS A 309 -10.34 -7.88 12.40
C HIS A 309 -11.59 -7.10 11.99
N LEU A 310 -11.72 -5.86 12.42
CA LEU A 310 -12.86 -5.01 12.06
C LEU A 310 -12.93 -4.79 10.54
N TYR A 311 -11.80 -4.48 9.89
CA TYR A 311 -11.73 -4.31 8.44
C TYR A 311 -12.19 -5.56 7.68
N MET A 312 -11.75 -6.73 8.13
CA MET A 312 -12.11 -8.02 7.52
C MET A 312 -13.59 -8.41 7.73
N THR A 313 -14.22 -7.92 8.80
CA THR A 313 -15.59 -8.32 9.18
C THR A 313 -16.64 -7.24 8.93
N THR A 314 -16.26 -6.06 8.45
CA THR A 314 -17.16 -4.93 8.18
C THR A 314 -17.15 -4.59 6.69
N PRO A 315 -18.09 -5.13 5.89
CA PRO A 315 -18.14 -4.90 4.45
C PRO A 315 -18.19 -3.43 4.05
N ALA A 316 -18.81 -2.56 4.86
CA ALA A 316 -18.85 -1.13 4.61
C ALA A 316 -17.45 -0.49 4.42
N LEU A 317 -16.39 -1.05 5.03
CA LEU A 317 -15.02 -0.54 4.94
C LEU A 317 -14.27 -0.97 3.68
N SER A 318 -14.77 -1.98 2.92
CA SER A 318 -13.99 -2.57 1.82
C SER A 318 -14.78 -2.97 0.57
N ALA A 319 -16.08 -3.25 0.68
CA ALA A 319 -16.83 -3.87 -0.42
C ALA A 319 -17.02 -2.94 -1.62
N LYS A 320 -17.08 -1.62 -1.39
CA LYS A 320 -17.27 -0.60 -2.43
C LYS A 320 -16.09 0.38 -2.50
N ASP A 321 -14.87 -0.13 -2.38
CA ASP A 321 -13.67 0.71 -2.43
C ASP A 321 -13.56 1.50 -3.75
N TYR A 322 -14.00 0.91 -4.87
CA TYR A 322 -13.82 1.48 -6.21
C TYR A 322 -15.14 2.00 -6.81
N GLU A 323 -16.17 2.15 -5.98
CA GLU A 323 -17.44 2.75 -6.36
C GLU A 323 -17.64 4.08 -5.66
N ASN A 324 -18.00 5.15 -6.38
CA ASN A 324 -18.32 6.46 -5.78
C ASN A 324 -19.36 6.37 -4.66
N ALA A 325 -20.30 5.41 -4.77
CA ALA A 325 -21.34 5.19 -3.76
C ALA A 325 -20.81 4.61 -2.44
N GLY A 326 -19.56 4.15 -2.39
CA GLY A 326 -18.93 3.57 -1.19
C GLY A 326 -18.28 4.58 -0.25
N PHE A 327 -18.16 5.84 -0.67
CA PHE A 327 -17.52 6.91 0.11
C PHE A 327 -18.30 8.22 0.01
N HIS A 328 -18.44 8.91 1.14
CA HIS A 328 -19.06 10.22 1.19
C HIS A 328 -18.40 11.11 2.26
N TRP A 329 -17.95 12.29 1.88
CA TRP A 329 -17.49 13.28 2.85
C TRP A 329 -18.66 13.75 3.71
N LEU A 330 -18.55 13.62 5.04
CA LEU A 330 -19.46 14.23 6.00
C LEU A 330 -18.98 15.64 6.34
N ASP A 331 -17.66 15.80 6.57
CA ASP A 331 -17.03 17.09 6.81
C ASP A 331 -15.56 17.06 6.42
N CYS A 332 -15.14 17.95 5.53
CA CYS A 332 -13.76 18.12 5.09
C CYS A 332 -13.37 19.62 5.00
N HIS A 333 -13.99 20.46 5.86
CA HIS A 333 -13.80 21.90 5.91
C HIS A 333 -13.57 22.39 7.34
N GLN A 334 -12.75 21.64 8.12
CA GLN A 334 -12.39 21.97 9.51
C GLN A 334 -10.88 22.17 9.64
N GLU A 335 -10.30 22.97 8.76
CA GLU A 335 -8.86 23.21 8.65
C GLU A 335 -8.27 23.69 9.99
N GLU A 336 -8.92 24.66 10.62
CA GLU A 336 -8.49 25.24 11.92
C GLU A 336 -8.46 24.22 13.06
N ARG A 337 -9.29 23.18 12.96
CA ARG A 337 -9.42 22.12 13.98
C ARG A 337 -8.73 20.82 13.60
N CYS A 338 -8.23 20.70 12.37
CA CYS A 338 -7.67 19.47 11.80
C CYS A 338 -8.59 18.25 11.97
N ILE A 339 -9.92 18.45 11.81
CA ILE A 339 -10.93 17.41 11.87
C ILE A 339 -11.33 16.99 10.47
N TYR A 340 -11.45 15.68 10.27
CA TYR A 340 -11.94 15.07 9.04
C TYR A 340 -13.04 14.07 9.38
N ALA A 341 -14.10 14.04 8.58
CA ALA A 341 -15.15 13.06 8.77
C ALA A 341 -15.69 12.59 7.42
N PHE A 342 -15.85 11.29 7.26
CA PHE A 342 -16.45 10.71 6.07
C PHE A 342 -17.20 9.42 6.41
N GLU A 343 -18.12 9.06 5.53
CA GLU A 343 -18.91 7.84 5.61
C GLU A 343 -18.36 6.79 4.63
N ARG A 344 -18.34 5.55 5.09
CA ARG A 344 -18.16 4.35 4.26
C ARG A 344 -19.42 3.52 4.28
N THR A 345 -19.77 2.93 3.15
CA THR A 345 -20.95 2.06 3.04
C THR A 345 -20.79 0.97 1.98
N ASP A 346 -21.40 -0.19 2.24
CA ASP A 346 -21.62 -1.24 1.23
C ASP A 346 -23.04 -1.18 0.62
N GLY A 347 -23.85 -0.21 1.05
CA GLY A 347 -25.24 -0.03 0.71
C GLY A 347 -26.23 -0.67 1.71
N LYS A 348 -25.73 -1.36 2.74
CA LYS A 348 -26.53 -1.94 3.84
C LYS A 348 -26.07 -1.41 5.19
N GLU A 349 -24.76 -1.46 5.41
CA GLU A 349 -24.10 -0.90 6.59
C GLU A 349 -23.51 0.47 6.27
N ARG A 350 -23.50 1.36 7.25
CA ARG A 350 -22.93 2.70 7.16
C ARG A 350 -22.00 2.94 8.35
N ILE A 351 -20.79 3.38 8.06
CA ILE A 351 -19.77 3.70 9.07
C ILE A 351 -19.36 5.16 8.92
N ALA A 352 -19.58 5.98 9.96
CA ALA A 352 -18.99 7.29 10.03
C ALA A 352 -17.59 7.18 10.68
N ALA A 353 -16.56 7.62 9.98
CA ALA A 353 -15.19 7.68 10.44
C ALA A 353 -14.83 9.14 10.71
N VAL A 354 -14.42 9.46 11.95
CA VAL A 354 -14.12 10.82 12.42
C VAL A 354 -12.72 10.86 12.99
N PHE A 355 -11.93 11.87 12.58
CA PHE A 355 -10.53 12.01 12.93
C PHE A 355 -10.24 13.40 13.47
N ASN A 356 -9.51 13.47 14.57
CA ASN A 356 -8.87 14.68 15.09
C ASN A 356 -7.35 14.50 15.02
N PHE A 357 -6.70 15.19 14.10
CA PHE A 357 -5.24 15.18 13.97
C PHE A 357 -4.55 16.38 14.63
N SER A 358 -5.29 17.21 15.38
CA SER A 358 -4.68 18.27 16.21
C SER A 358 -4.16 17.71 17.53
N ASP A 359 -3.28 18.46 18.19
CA ASP A 359 -2.74 18.21 19.52
C ASP A 359 -3.68 18.68 20.65
N GLU A 360 -4.88 19.12 20.31
CA GLU A 360 -5.87 19.62 21.24
C GLU A 360 -7.14 18.76 21.26
N ASP A 361 -7.76 18.64 22.45
CA ASP A 361 -9.10 18.09 22.60
C ASP A 361 -10.12 19.00 21.88
N GLN A 362 -10.89 18.43 20.97
CA GLN A 362 -11.94 19.13 20.25
C GLN A 362 -13.29 18.86 20.89
N LYS A 363 -13.82 19.85 21.64
CA LYS A 363 -15.12 19.74 22.33
C LYS A 363 -16.26 20.27 21.47
N GLY A 364 -17.42 19.60 21.60
CA GLY A 364 -18.64 20.05 20.96
C GLY A 364 -18.56 20.09 19.43
N TYR A 365 -17.79 19.17 18.82
CA TYR A 365 -17.80 19.06 17.36
C TYR A 365 -19.15 18.50 16.88
N GLU A 366 -19.81 19.24 15.98
CA GLU A 366 -21.10 18.85 15.41
C GLU A 366 -20.85 18.07 14.12
N LEU A 367 -20.88 16.73 14.21
CA LEU A 367 -20.80 15.84 13.04
C LEU A 367 -22.14 15.86 12.30
N PRO A 368 -22.21 16.29 11.04
CA PRO A 368 -23.43 16.17 10.25
C PRO A 368 -23.68 14.71 9.89
N VAL A 369 -24.84 14.18 10.25
CA VAL A 369 -25.26 12.80 9.94
C VAL A 369 -26.75 12.82 9.59
N GLU A 370 -27.04 12.65 8.31
CA GLU A 370 -28.42 12.56 7.84
C GLU A 370 -28.98 11.16 8.05
N ASP A 371 -30.29 11.09 8.22
CA ASP A 371 -31.06 9.84 8.32
C ASP A 371 -30.64 8.88 9.46
N ALA A 372 -30.02 9.43 10.53
CA ALA A 372 -29.67 8.68 11.73
C ALA A 372 -30.37 9.24 12.96
N LYS A 373 -30.67 8.38 13.94
CA LYS A 373 -31.19 8.77 15.26
C LYS A 373 -30.13 8.65 16.35
N GLU A 374 -29.20 7.78 16.16
CA GLU A 374 -28.16 7.41 17.11
C GLU A 374 -26.93 6.87 16.37
N LEU A 375 -25.75 7.10 16.88
CA LEU A 375 -24.50 6.51 16.45
C LEU A 375 -23.99 5.58 17.53
N GLU A 376 -23.47 4.40 17.16
CA GLU A 376 -22.84 3.48 18.10
C GLU A 376 -21.34 3.39 17.83
N VAL A 377 -20.49 3.61 18.87
CA VAL A 377 -19.03 3.49 18.74
C VAL A 377 -18.66 2.04 18.54
N ILE A 378 -17.99 1.72 17.43
CA ILE A 378 -17.46 0.38 17.12
C ILE A 378 -15.96 0.27 17.33
N LEU A 379 -15.21 1.37 17.14
CA LEU A 379 -13.77 1.44 17.45
C LEU A 379 -13.39 2.89 17.76
N ALA A 380 -12.56 3.07 18.80
CA ALA A 380 -11.96 4.36 19.11
C ALA A 380 -10.48 4.19 19.41
N SER A 381 -9.63 4.99 18.77
CA SER A 381 -8.17 4.90 18.90
C SER A 381 -7.65 5.30 20.29
N ASP A 382 -8.42 6.12 21.01
CA ASP A 382 -8.10 6.62 22.37
C ASP A 382 -8.75 5.78 23.49
N ASP A 383 -9.21 4.55 23.17
CA ASP A 383 -9.73 3.67 24.23
C ASP A 383 -8.59 3.17 25.13
N VAL A 384 -8.87 3.09 26.45
CA VAL A 384 -7.90 2.65 27.47
C VAL A 384 -7.36 1.25 27.20
N THR A 385 -8.07 0.40 26.48
CA THR A 385 -7.62 -0.95 26.09
C THR A 385 -6.45 -0.90 25.10
N PHE A 386 -6.26 0.21 24.41
CA PHE A 386 -5.17 0.43 23.46
C PHE A 386 -4.15 1.47 23.97
N GLY A 387 -4.13 1.72 25.28
CA GLY A 387 -3.24 2.72 25.88
C GLY A 387 -3.73 4.17 25.71
N GLY A 388 -5.00 4.36 25.39
CA GLY A 388 -5.65 5.67 25.34
C GLY A 388 -6.13 6.14 26.72
N SER A 389 -6.87 7.25 26.73
CA SER A 389 -7.31 7.95 27.95
C SER A 389 -8.78 7.76 28.29
N LYS A 390 -9.60 7.28 27.37
CA LYS A 390 -11.07 7.20 27.49
C LYS A 390 -11.59 5.76 27.48
N LYS A 391 -12.77 5.59 28.10
CA LYS A 391 -13.54 4.34 28.02
C LYS A 391 -14.68 4.51 27.05
N TYR A 392 -14.72 3.69 26.01
CA TYR A 392 -15.75 3.76 24.96
C TYR A 392 -16.77 2.61 24.99
N THR A 393 -16.74 1.75 26.00
CA THR A 393 -17.59 0.56 26.07
C THR A 393 -19.07 0.91 25.83
N LYS A 394 -19.64 0.46 24.68
CA LYS A 394 -21.04 0.65 24.28
C LYS A 394 -21.52 2.11 24.30
N LYS A 395 -20.65 3.04 23.93
CA LYS A 395 -21.04 4.45 23.89
C LYS A 395 -21.93 4.72 22.69
N LYS A 396 -23.13 5.22 22.97
CA LYS A 396 -24.08 5.70 21.98
C LYS A 396 -24.13 7.21 22.01
N VAL A 397 -24.24 7.83 20.85
CA VAL A 397 -24.36 9.27 20.69
C VAL A 397 -25.68 9.57 19.97
N LYS A 398 -26.52 10.38 20.60
CA LYS A 398 -27.80 10.78 20.03
C LYS A 398 -27.58 11.77 18.88
N VAL A 399 -28.32 11.57 17.80
CA VAL A 399 -28.41 12.54 16.68
C VAL A 399 -29.64 13.41 16.91
N THR A 400 -29.46 14.73 16.81
CA THR A 400 -30.53 15.71 16.95
C THR A 400 -30.42 16.70 15.80
N ASP A 401 -31.49 16.94 15.08
CA ASP A 401 -31.55 17.85 13.92
C ASP A 401 -30.44 17.55 12.86
N GLY A 402 -30.21 16.24 12.60
CA GLY A 402 -29.20 15.79 11.62
C GLY A 402 -27.74 15.94 12.08
N LYS A 403 -27.49 16.13 13.39
CA LYS A 403 -26.15 16.31 13.95
C LYS A 403 -25.91 15.48 15.20
N ALA A 404 -24.71 14.91 15.29
CA ALA A 404 -24.18 14.30 16.50
C ALA A 404 -23.12 15.22 17.14
N VAL A 405 -23.22 15.51 18.43
CA VAL A 405 -22.24 16.33 19.14
C VAL A 405 -21.20 15.44 19.78
N LEU A 406 -19.93 15.62 19.38
CA LEU A 406 -18.79 14.78 19.76
C LEU A 406 -17.73 15.58 20.53
N ASP A 407 -17.12 14.93 21.52
CA ASP A 407 -15.88 15.38 22.14
C ASP A 407 -14.74 14.44 21.72
N LEU A 408 -13.84 14.91 20.88
CA LEU A 408 -12.72 14.16 20.32
C LEU A 408 -11.44 14.49 21.11
N SER A 409 -10.70 13.47 21.54
CA SER A 409 -9.36 13.67 22.14
C SER A 409 -8.37 14.15 21.09
N ALA A 410 -7.28 14.79 21.55
CA ALA A 410 -6.12 15.05 20.72
C ALA A 410 -5.64 13.75 20.04
N TYR A 411 -5.24 13.85 18.78
CA TYR A 411 -4.71 12.70 18.00
C TYR A 411 -5.58 11.45 18.07
N SER A 412 -6.89 11.59 17.89
CA SER A 412 -7.80 10.46 17.99
C SER A 412 -8.65 10.24 16.74
N ALA A 413 -9.13 9.02 16.61
CA ALA A 413 -10.08 8.61 15.59
C ALA A 413 -11.19 7.77 16.23
N VAL A 414 -12.41 7.88 15.70
CA VAL A 414 -13.56 7.08 16.15
C VAL A 414 -14.36 6.63 14.94
N TYR A 415 -14.68 5.34 14.89
CA TYR A 415 -15.66 4.78 13.96
C TYR A 415 -17.00 4.59 14.65
N PHE A 416 -18.04 5.01 13.98
CA PHE A 416 -19.43 4.84 14.42
C PHE A 416 -20.21 4.03 13.40
N GLU A 417 -20.99 3.07 13.85
CA GLU A 417 -22.08 2.51 13.08
C GLU A 417 -23.26 3.49 13.11
N ILE A 418 -23.87 3.71 11.92
CA ILE A 418 -24.98 4.65 11.71
C ILE A 418 -26.30 3.88 11.59
#